data_798f2ccc36d56f9825664544bef00dd8
#
_entry.id   798f2ccc36d56f9825664544bef00dd8
#
_cell.length_a   1.000
_cell.length_b   1.000
_cell.length_c   1.000
_cell.angle_alpha   90.00
_cell.angle_beta   90.00
_cell.angle_gamma   90.00
#
_symmetry.space_group_name_H-M   'P 1'
#
loop_
_entity.id
_entity.type
_entity.pdbx_description
1 polymer ?
#
loop_
_entity_poly.entity_id
_entity_poly.type
_entity_poly.pdbx_seq_one_letter_code
_entity_poly.pdbx_strand_id
1 'polypeptide(L)'
;MNKIFFLIVGTLVLVLVAWGGFTYWGQIRGLGPAILPPVDDIEDIIDGSTSSPQENLIEFPLVLPEGFSISIFAKDLPGARVMAFDGLGNMWVSQTSEGKITLLEVRDGKVQSQNAVFQNLQRPHGLAFHPQQSSLLYFAEEDGVSRVPVYSEAKPEKLFDLPRGGNHFTRTLMFAPDGRLLTSVGSTCNACEESDWRRAAVLVSNEDGKDLKVFAKGLRNAVFMATHFVTGEIWATEMGRDFLGDDLPPDEINILKEDGDYGWPYCYGKNVSDTAYAQNSGCDNFIPSHIDLQAHSAPLGLAFIPEDPSTSSGQAAWPEEYWYNLLVAYHGSWNRSEPTGYKVVRFKLDAHGNYEGMDSTGSPQGEDFISGWLDGDRALGRPVDILVQPGGVMYISDDKAGVIYKVMVH
;
A
#
# COMPACT_ATOMS: atom_id res chain seq x y z
N MET A 1 13.99 -7.80 62.53
CA MET A 1 13.83 -8.63 61.31
C MET A 1 12.73 -8.16 60.36
N ASN A 2 11.55 -7.73 60.85
CA ASN A 2 10.41 -7.42 59.96
C ASN A 2 10.55 -6.15 59.09
N LYS A 3 11.21 -5.07 59.56
CA LYS A 3 11.32 -3.83 58.78
C LYS A 3 12.19 -3.97 57.51
N ILE A 4 13.32 -4.69 57.61
CA ILE A 4 14.20 -4.94 56.45
C ILE A 4 13.51 -5.84 55.43
N PHE A 5 12.78 -6.85 55.90
CA PHE A 5 12.01 -7.72 55.02
C PHE A 5 10.95 -6.95 54.19
N PHE A 6 10.16 -6.08 54.85
CA PHE A 6 9.18 -5.24 54.17
C PHE A 6 9.83 -4.24 53.19
N LEU A 7 11.01 -3.71 53.53
CA LEU A 7 11.74 -2.80 52.65
C LEU A 7 12.22 -3.54 51.38
N ILE A 8 12.77 -4.75 51.54
CA ILE A 8 13.23 -5.57 50.41
C ILE A 8 12.04 -5.95 49.51
N VAL A 9 10.93 -6.42 50.10
CA VAL A 9 9.73 -6.79 49.33
C VAL A 9 9.15 -5.58 48.61
N GLY A 10 9.05 -4.41 49.28
CA GLY A 10 8.57 -3.17 48.66
C GLY A 10 9.44 -2.72 47.50
N THR A 11 10.79 -2.80 47.65
CA THR A 11 11.70 -2.46 46.53
C THR A 11 11.55 -3.43 45.36
N LEU A 12 11.40 -4.73 45.62
CA LEU A 12 11.23 -5.75 44.59
C LEU A 12 9.92 -5.55 43.80
N VAL A 13 8.83 -5.20 44.49
CA VAL A 13 7.56 -4.86 43.86
C VAL A 13 7.68 -3.61 42.98
N LEU A 14 8.36 -2.56 43.46
CA LEU A 14 8.58 -1.34 42.67
C LEU A 14 9.42 -1.62 41.41
N VAL A 15 10.47 -2.46 41.53
CA VAL A 15 11.28 -2.85 40.35
C VAL A 15 10.45 -3.65 39.36
N LEU A 16 9.62 -4.58 39.84
CA LEU A 16 8.74 -5.36 38.94
C LEU A 16 7.68 -4.49 38.25
N VAL A 17 7.10 -3.52 38.97
CA VAL A 17 6.14 -2.58 38.39
C VAL A 17 6.82 -1.67 37.36
N ALA A 18 8.01 -1.16 37.66
CA ALA A 18 8.78 -0.33 36.73
C ALA A 18 9.21 -1.11 35.48
N TRP A 19 9.67 -2.36 35.66
CA TRP A 19 10.04 -3.24 34.57
C TRP A 19 8.80 -3.64 33.72
N GLY A 20 7.69 -3.99 34.38
CA GLY A 20 6.42 -4.28 33.69
C GLY A 20 5.89 -3.08 32.92
N GLY A 21 5.97 -1.88 33.48
CA GLY A 21 5.63 -0.63 32.83
C GLY A 21 6.51 -0.34 31.60
N PHE A 22 7.83 -0.53 31.75
CA PHE A 22 8.77 -0.37 30.64
C PHE A 22 8.51 -1.37 29.51
N THR A 23 8.29 -2.66 29.88
CA THR A 23 7.99 -3.71 28.90
C THR A 23 6.65 -3.45 28.19
N TYR A 24 5.62 -3.06 28.94
CA TYR A 24 4.32 -2.70 28.36
C TYR A 24 4.46 -1.54 27.37
N TRP A 25 5.10 -0.46 27.79
CA TRP A 25 5.20 0.75 26.97
C TRP A 25 6.07 0.57 25.73
N GLY A 26 7.16 -0.21 25.82
CA GLY A 26 8.12 -0.38 24.74
C GLY A 26 7.91 -1.60 23.84
N GLN A 27 7.22 -2.66 24.31
CA GLN A 27 7.15 -3.92 23.58
C GLN A 27 5.77 -4.58 23.52
N ILE A 28 4.89 -4.33 24.50
CA ILE A 28 3.57 -4.97 24.57
C ILE A 28 2.46 -4.03 24.08
N ARG A 29 2.61 -2.74 24.31
CA ARG A 29 1.71 -1.72 23.79
C ARG A 29 1.60 -1.90 22.26
N GLY A 30 0.36 -1.95 21.74
CA GLY A 30 0.12 -2.20 20.32
C GLY A 30 0.04 -3.67 19.90
N LEU A 31 0.12 -4.64 20.83
CA LEU A 31 -0.11 -6.06 20.52
C LEU A 31 -1.56 -6.43 20.24
N GLY A 32 -2.50 -5.64 20.71
CA GLY A 32 -3.92 -5.84 20.47
C GLY A 32 -4.37 -5.14 19.17
N PRO A 33 -5.54 -5.48 18.63
CA PRO A 33 -6.12 -4.73 17.53
C PRO A 33 -6.41 -3.29 17.96
N ALA A 34 -5.96 -2.31 17.16
CA ALA A 34 -6.19 -0.90 17.43
C ALA A 34 -7.64 -0.48 17.24
N ILE A 35 -8.35 -1.19 16.39
CA ILE A 35 -9.77 -0.95 16.10
C ILE A 35 -10.58 -2.20 16.41
N LEU A 36 -11.81 -2.01 16.92
CA LEU A 36 -12.77 -3.09 17.09
C LEU A 36 -13.19 -3.65 15.73
N PRO A 37 -13.60 -4.94 15.67
CA PRO A 37 -14.19 -5.50 14.46
C PRO A 37 -15.34 -4.62 13.95
N PRO A 38 -15.53 -4.51 12.63
CA PRO A 38 -16.60 -3.69 12.07
C PRO A 38 -17.97 -4.15 12.61
N VAL A 39 -18.80 -3.19 13.00
CA VAL A 39 -20.23 -3.38 13.10
C VAL A 39 -20.76 -3.34 11.67
N ASP A 40 -21.65 -4.25 11.31
CA ASP A 40 -22.09 -4.59 9.95
C ASP A 40 -22.88 -3.49 9.20
N ASP A 41 -22.84 -2.22 9.62
CA ASP A 41 -23.79 -1.19 9.18
C ASP A 41 -23.16 -0.09 8.29
N ILE A 42 -22.28 -0.44 7.35
CA ILE A 42 -21.80 0.54 6.35
C ILE A 42 -22.84 0.75 5.22
N GLU A 43 -23.74 -0.18 4.99
CA GLU A 43 -24.77 -0.05 3.96
C GLU A 43 -25.67 1.17 4.17
N ASP A 44 -25.99 1.52 5.42
CA ASP A 44 -26.84 2.68 5.75
C ASP A 44 -26.15 4.03 5.52
N ILE A 45 -24.82 4.06 5.40
CA ILE A 45 -24.06 5.30 5.20
C ILE A 45 -23.92 5.64 3.71
N ILE A 46 -24.02 4.65 2.84
CA ILE A 46 -23.77 4.79 1.39
C ILE A 46 -25.04 5.08 0.58
N ASP A 47 -26.22 4.81 1.12
CA ASP A 47 -27.49 4.82 0.36
C ASP A 47 -28.30 6.13 0.40
N GLY A 48 -27.74 7.21 0.95
CA GLY A 48 -28.36 8.55 0.99
C GLY A 48 -28.26 9.31 -0.32
N SER A 49 -28.88 8.83 -1.41
CA SER A 49 -28.93 9.53 -2.68
C SER A 49 -29.98 10.64 -2.72
N THR A 50 -29.59 11.90 -2.60
CA THR A 50 -30.36 13.00 -3.19
C THR A 50 -29.44 14.11 -3.73
N SER A 51 -29.63 14.38 -4.96
CA SER A 51 -29.00 15.26 -5.91
C SER A 51 -28.75 16.69 -5.48
N SER A 52 -27.49 17.17 -5.64
CA SER A 52 -27.13 18.51 -6.18
C SER A 52 -25.64 18.55 -6.54
N PRO A 53 -25.22 19.29 -7.58
CA PRO A 53 -23.86 19.25 -8.06
C PRO A 53 -23.00 20.22 -7.29
N GLN A 54 -22.46 19.81 -6.16
CA GLN A 54 -21.36 20.48 -5.47
C GLN A 54 -20.87 19.65 -4.29
N GLU A 55 -19.54 19.37 -4.27
CA GLU A 55 -18.74 19.12 -3.08
C GLU A 55 -19.15 17.89 -2.24
N ASN A 56 -18.33 16.85 -2.26
CA ASN A 56 -18.47 15.63 -1.45
C ASN A 56 -19.84 14.92 -1.57
N LEU A 57 -20.02 14.20 -2.66
CA LEU A 57 -21.20 13.34 -2.89
C LEU A 57 -21.21 12.06 -2.00
N ILE A 58 -20.41 12.04 -0.94
CA ILE A 58 -20.32 10.93 0.00
C ILE A 58 -20.76 11.49 1.35
N GLU A 59 -21.75 10.88 2.00
CA GLU A 59 -22.06 11.09 3.43
C GLU A 59 -20.92 10.61 4.36
N PHE A 60 -19.73 10.47 3.81
CA PHE A 60 -18.51 10.01 4.44
C PHE A 60 -17.69 11.23 4.86
N PRO A 61 -17.16 11.33 6.06
CA PRO A 61 -16.50 12.54 6.55
C PRO A 61 -15.09 12.72 5.95
N LEU A 62 -14.92 12.48 4.65
CA LEU A 62 -13.63 12.65 3.99
C LEU A 62 -13.30 14.13 3.85
N VAL A 63 -12.08 14.48 4.23
CA VAL A 63 -11.52 15.82 4.16
C VAL A 63 -10.43 15.83 3.08
N LEU A 64 -10.55 16.76 2.14
CA LEU A 64 -9.63 16.97 1.03
C LEU A 64 -9.07 18.41 1.07
N PRO A 65 -7.93 18.66 0.40
CA PRO A 65 -7.45 20.02 0.17
C PRO A 65 -8.48 20.87 -0.62
N GLU A 66 -8.39 22.18 -0.47
CA GLU A 66 -9.18 23.11 -1.29
C GLU A 66 -8.89 22.90 -2.79
N GLY A 67 -9.92 23.01 -3.63
CA GLY A 67 -9.82 22.78 -5.08
C GLY A 67 -9.97 21.33 -5.50
N PHE A 68 -10.23 20.40 -4.56
CA PHE A 68 -10.49 18.99 -4.86
C PHE A 68 -11.90 18.59 -4.46
N SER A 69 -12.46 17.64 -5.20
CA SER A 69 -13.68 16.94 -4.82
C SER A 69 -13.52 15.43 -4.92
N ILE A 70 -14.36 14.70 -4.19
CA ILE A 70 -14.38 13.24 -4.21
C ILE A 70 -15.81 12.74 -4.41
N SER A 71 -15.94 11.66 -5.16
CA SER A 71 -17.21 10.98 -5.41
C SER A 71 -17.00 9.47 -5.47
N ILE A 72 -18.05 8.68 -5.31
CA ILE A 72 -18.01 7.24 -5.57
C ILE A 72 -18.03 7.04 -7.08
N PHE A 73 -16.97 6.40 -7.59
CA PHE A 73 -16.86 6.00 -9.00
C PHE A 73 -17.53 4.64 -9.27
N ALA A 74 -17.30 3.67 -8.37
CA ALA A 74 -17.90 2.35 -8.40
C ALA A 74 -18.15 1.85 -6.97
N LYS A 75 -19.19 1.05 -6.77
CA LYS A 75 -19.56 0.42 -5.50
C LYS A 75 -19.84 -1.07 -5.69
N ASP A 76 -20.16 -1.78 -4.62
CA ASP A 76 -20.44 -3.21 -4.62
C ASP A 76 -19.24 -4.06 -5.10
N LEU A 77 -18.04 -3.63 -4.68
CA LEU A 77 -16.75 -4.23 -4.98
C LEU A 77 -16.03 -4.71 -3.69
N PRO A 78 -16.63 -5.59 -2.88
CA PRO A 78 -16.01 -6.01 -1.63
C PRO A 78 -14.59 -6.55 -1.89
N GLY A 79 -13.63 -6.12 -1.07
CA GLY A 79 -12.24 -6.50 -1.21
C GLY A 79 -11.52 -5.91 -2.43
N ALA A 80 -11.99 -4.76 -2.96
CA ALA A 80 -11.36 -4.06 -4.08
C ALA A 80 -9.94 -3.61 -3.72
N ARG A 81 -8.94 -4.03 -4.50
CA ARG A 81 -7.55 -3.72 -4.21
C ARG A 81 -6.85 -3.07 -5.40
N VAL A 82 -6.23 -3.83 -6.29
CA VAL A 82 -5.48 -3.25 -7.41
C VAL A 82 -6.40 -2.88 -8.56
N MET A 83 -6.18 -1.71 -9.10
CA MET A 83 -6.89 -1.18 -10.27
C MET A 83 -5.93 -1.07 -11.46
N ALA A 84 -6.42 -1.35 -12.67
CA ALA A 84 -5.65 -1.14 -13.89
C ALA A 84 -6.59 -0.71 -15.03
N PHE A 85 -6.17 0.27 -15.83
CA PHE A 85 -6.89 0.64 -17.04
C PHE A 85 -6.38 -0.17 -18.24
N ASP A 86 -7.30 -0.64 -19.06
CA ASP A 86 -6.97 -1.23 -20.37
C ASP A 86 -6.85 -0.16 -21.47
N GLY A 87 -6.48 -0.59 -22.66
CA GLY A 87 -6.33 0.32 -23.81
C GLY A 87 -7.63 0.93 -24.33
N LEU A 88 -8.79 0.47 -23.88
CA LEU A 88 -10.10 1.04 -24.20
C LEU A 88 -10.58 2.04 -23.13
N GLY A 89 -9.82 2.19 -22.04
CA GLY A 89 -10.17 3.07 -20.92
C GLY A 89 -11.14 2.43 -19.92
N ASN A 90 -11.36 1.12 -19.98
CA ASN A 90 -12.10 0.40 -18.95
C ASN A 90 -11.20 0.08 -17.75
N MET A 91 -11.77 0.03 -16.56
CA MET A 91 -11.02 -0.29 -15.36
C MET A 91 -11.21 -1.75 -14.96
N TRP A 92 -10.10 -2.42 -14.67
CA TRP A 92 -10.06 -3.78 -14.11
C TRP A 92 -9.70 -3.70 -12.65
N VAL A 93 -10.40 -4.47 -11.81
CA VAL A 93 -10.26 -4.41 -10.36
C VAL A 93 -10.09 -5.82 -9.81
N SER A 94 -9.03 -6.04 -9.03
CA SER A 94 -8.90 -7.27 -8.25
C SER A 94 -9.71 -7.16 -6.95
N GLN A 95 -10.54 -8.15 -6.66
CA GLN A 95 -11.28 -8.32 -5.42
C GLN A 95 -10.69 -9.51 -4.68
N THR A 96 -9.65 -9.26 -3.89
CA THR A 96 -8.78 -10.30 -3.33
C THR A 96 -9.53 -11.26 -2.40
N SER A 97 -10.38 -10.74 -1.51
CA SER A 97 -11.19 -11.57 -0.60
C SER A 97 -12.24 -12.40 -1.31
N GLU A 98 -12.72 -11.92 -2.45
CA GLU A 98 -13.76 -12.56 -3.25
C GLU A 98 -13.24 -13.55 -4.29
N GLY A 99 -11.93 -13.58 -4.51
CA GLY A 99 -11.32 -14.41 -5.55
C GLY A 99 -11.77 -14.03 -6.96
N LYS A 100 -11.93 -12.72 -7.24
CA LYS A 100 -12.47 -12.20 -8.50
C LYS A 100 -11.60 -11.13 -9.12
N ILE A 101 -11.70 -11.00 -10.44
CA ILE A 101 -11.27 -9.81 -11.18
C ILE A 101 -12.48 -9.29 -11.95
N THR A 102 -12.84 -8.04 -11.68
CA THR A 102 -14.03 -7.39 -12.21
C THR A 102 -13.64 -6.33 -13.24
N LEU A 103 -14.33 -6.32 -14.36
CA LEU A 103 -14.27 -5.30 -15.40
C LEU A 103 -15.35 -4.25 -15.13
N LEU A 104 -14.96 -3.00 -15.04
CA LEU A 104 -15.83 -1.83 -15.06
C LEU A 104 -15.76 -1.21 -16.47
N GLU A 105 -16.82 -1.31 -17.23
CA GLU A 105 -16.92 -0.63 -18.54
C GLU A 105 -17.16 0.86 -18.30
N VAL A 106 -16.22 1.69 -18.77
CA VAL A 106 -16.24 3.13 -18.53
C VAL A 106 -16.56 3.89 -19.83
N ARG A 107 -17.53 4.80 -19.79
CA ARG A 107 -17.80 5.75 -20.86
C ARG A 107 -18.05 7.13 -20.27
N ASP A 108 -17.49 8.15 -20.88
CA ASP A 108 -17.61 9.54 -20.44
C ASP A 108 -17.27 9.73 -18.95
N GLY A 109 -16.23 9.00 -18.47
CA GLY A 109 -15.78 9.04 -17.10
C GLY A 109 -16.75 8.45 -16.06
N LYS A 110 -17.72 7.62 -16.49
CA LYS A 110 -18.72 6.95 -15.64
C LYS A 110 -18.75 5.44 -15.93
N VAL A 111 -18.96 4.65 -14.89
CA VAL A 111 -19.18 3.20 -15.02
C VAL A 111 -20.55 2.95 -15.63
N GLN A 112 -20.59 2.16 -16.70
CA GLN A 112 -21.81 1.75 -17.40
C GLN A 112 -22.25 0.35 -17.03
N SER A 113 -21.29 -0.54 -16.83
CA SER A 113 -21.53 -1.93 -16.41
C SER A 113 -20.37 -2.43 -15.55
N GLN A 114 -20.65 -3.47 -14.75
CA GLN A 114 -19.72 -4.10 -13.85
C GLN A 114 -19.87 -5.62 -13.95
N ASN A 115 -18.80 -6.30 -14.40
CA ASN A 115 -18.83 -7.72 -14.70
C ASN A 115 -17.64 -8.45 -14.09
N ALA A 116 -17.87 -9.46 -13.25
CA ALA A 116 -16.81 -10.35 -12.77
C ALA A 116 -16.37 -11.28 -13.92
N VAL A 117 -15.25 -10.94 -14.56
CA VAL A 117 -14.71 -11.66 -15.73
C VAL A 117 -13.99 -12.93 -15.30
N PHE A 118 -13.18 -12.86 -14.25
CA PHE A 118 -12.50 -14.03 -13.69
C PHE A 118 -12.99 -14.26 -12.27
N GLN A 119 -13.25 -15.52 -11.93
CA GLN A 119 -13.80 -15.94 -10.64
C GLN A 119 -13.10 -17.22 -10.16
N ASN A 120 -13.24 -17.53 -8.87
CA ASN A 120 -12.60 -18.68 -8.22
C ASN A 120 -11.06 -18.64 -8.28
N LEU A 121 -10.49 -17.43 -8.29
CA LEU A 121 -9.06 -17.19 -8.23
C LEU A 121 -8.56 -17.30 -6.77
N GLN A 122 -7.27 -17.59 -6.63
CA GLN A 122 -6.63 -17.73 -5.32
C GLN A 122 -6.07 -16.38 -4.85
N ARG A 123 -6.91 -15.57 -4.17
CA ARG A 123 -6.53 -14.25 -3.66
C ARG A 123 -5.87 -13.38 -4.74
N PRO A 124 -6.55 -13.08 -5.87
CA PRO A 124 -5.97 -12.26 -6.92
C PRO A 124 -5.63 -10.88 -6.38
N HIS A 125 -4.45 -10.36 -6.73
CA HIS A 125 -4.01 -9.06 -6.26
C HIS A 125 -3.47 -8.21 -7.41
N GLY A 126 -2.23 -8.44 -7.87
CA GLY A 126 -1.58 -7.64 -8.89
C GLY A 126 -2.28 -7.72 -10.24
N LEU A 127 -2.48 -6.57 -10.86
CA LEU A 127 -2.96 -6.41 -12.22
C LEU A 127 -2.01 -5.49 -12.98
N ALA A 128 -1.61 -5.87 -14.18
CA ALA A 128 -0.83 -5.00 -15.05
C ALA A 128 -1.17 -5.30 -16.53
N PHE A 129 -1.43 -4.26 -17.32
CA PHE A 129 -1.51 -4.40 -18.76
C PHE A 129 -0.13 -4.29 -19.39
N HIS A 130 0.11 -5.08 -20.43
CA HIS A 130 1.35 -5.00 -21.17
C HIS A 130 1.51 -3.61 -21.82
N PRO A 131 2.64 -2.90 -21.64
CA PRO A 131 2.76 -1.50 -22.05
C PRO A 131 2.62 -1.27 -23.57
N GLN A 132 2.91 -2.28 -24.38
CA GLN A 132 2.79 -2.20 -25.85
C GLN A 132 1.58 -2.98 -26.40
N GLN A 133 0.93 -3.81 -25.56
CA GLN A 133 -0.23 -4.64 -25.92
C GLN A 133 -1.35 -4.42 -24.89
N SER A 134 -2.01 -3.28 -24.97
CA SER A 134 -2.96 -2.79 -23.97
C SER A 134 -4.21 -3.67 -23.76
N SER A 135 -4.35 -4.77 -24.51
CA SER A 135 -5.34 -5.83 -24.31
C SER A 135 -4.78 -7.10 -23.68
N LEU A 136 -3.47 -7.16 -23.36
CA LEU A 136 -2.85 -8.30 -22.69
C LEU A 136 -2.72 -7.99 -21.20
N LEU A 137 -3.61 -8.60 -20.41
CA LEU A 137 -3.62 -8.47 -18.95
C LEU A 137 -2.71 -9.53 -18.31
N TYR A 138 -1.86 -9.08 -17.41
CA TYR A 138 -1.14 -9.92 -16.45
C TYR A 138 -1.82 -9.78 -15.09
N PHE A 139 -2.03 -10.90 -14.42
CA PHE A 139 -2.57 -10.90 -13.07
C PHE A 139 -1.84 -11.89 -12.17
N ALA A 140 -1.70 -11.53 -10.92
CA ALA A 140 -1.07 -12.37 -9.92
C ALA A 140 -2.10 -12.88 -8.92
N GLU A 141 -2.04 -14.17 -8.66
CA GLU A 141 -2.67 -14.87 -7.57
C GLU A 141 -1.64 -15.15 -6.47
N GLU A 142 -2.08 -15.58 -5.30
CA GLU A 142 -1.14 -15.95 -4.23
C GLU A 142 -0.09 -16.97 -4.70
N ASP A 143 -0.47 -17.88 -5.60
CA ASP A 143 0.32 -19.05 -6.01
C ASP A 143 0.93 -18.95 -7.41
N GLY A 144 0.80 -17.85 -8.09
CA GLY A 144 1.41 -17.70 -9.42
C GLY A 144 0.98 -16.46 -10.18
N VAL A 145 1.63 -16.27 -11.32
CA VAL A 145 1.35 -15.21 -12.26
C VAL A 145 0.83 -15.82 -13.57
N SER A 146 -0.22 -15.22 -14.08
CA SER A 146 -0.85 -15.60 -15.35
C SER A 146 -1.02 -14.37 -16.24
N ARG A 147 -1.17 -14.60 -17.56
CA ARG A 147 -1.55 -13.57 -18.51
C ARG A 147 -2.69 -14.02 -19.42
N VAL A 148 -3.44 -13.09 -19.93
CA VAL A 148 -4.57 -13.37 -20.83
C VAL A 148 -4.83 -12.19 -21.76
N PRO A 149 -5.03 -12.39 -23.07
CA PRO A 149 -5.58 -11.37 -23.94
C PRO A 149 -7.07 -11.20 -23.60
N VAL A 150 -7.42 -10.05 -23.00
CA VAL A 150 -8.80 -9.72 -22.69
C VAL A 150 -9.58 -9.42 -23.98
N TYR A 151 -10.89 -9.49 -23.94
CA TYR A 151 -11.78 -9.39 -25.12
C TYR A 151 -11.59 -10.52 -26.14
N SER A 152 -11.13 -11.67 -25.69
CA SER A 152 -10.99 -12.89 -26.48
C SER A 152 -11.56 -14.08 -25.71
N GLU A 153 -11.72 -15.23 -26.38
CA GLU A 153 -12.11 -16.48 -25.73
C GLU A 153 -10.89 -17.25 -25.16
N ALA A 154 -9.71 -16.66 -25.18
CA ALA A 154 -8.50 -17.28 -24.65
C ALA A 154 -8.61 -17.47 -23.14
N LYS A 155 -8.10 -18.60 -22.68
CA LYS A 155 -7.94 -18.88 -21.24
C LYS A 155 -6.63 -18.29 -20.74
N PRO A 156 -6.57 -17.91 -19.43
CA PRO A 156 -5.31 -17.50 -18.83
C PRO A 156 -4.19 -18.54 -19.02
N GLU A 157 -3.04 -18.06 -19.43
CA GLU A 157 -1.79 -18.81 -19.51
C GLU A 157 -1.00 -18.55 -18.22
N LYS A 158 -0.71 -19.59 -17.45
CA LYS A 158 0.15 -19.47 -16.27
C LYS A 158 1.61 -19.34 -16.71
N LEU A 159 2.28 -18.29 -16.23
CA LEU A 159 3.67 -18.00 -16.56
C LEU A 159 4.65 -18.68 -15.60
N PHE A 160 4.41 -18.57 -14.31
CA PHE A 160 5.22 -19.19 -13.27
C PHE A 160 4.48 -19.35 -11.95
N ASP A 161 4.98 -20.25 -11.09
CA ASP A 161 4.44 -20.49 -9.76
C ASP A 161 5.10 -19.60 -8.71
N LEU A 162 4.31 -19.17 -7.72
CA LEU A 162 4.74 -18.45 -6.53
C LEU A 162 4.50 -19.26 -5.26
N PRO A 163 5.26 -19.02 -4.19
CA PRO A 163 5.10 -19.74 -2.93
C PRO A 163 3.80 -19.36 -2.24
N ARG A 164 3.02 -20.35 -1.81
CA ARG A 164 1.76 -20.21 -1.07
C ARG A 164 1.96 -20.11 0.44
N GLY A 165 0.96 -19.61 1.12
CA GLY A 165 0.90 -19.55 2.58
C GLY A 165 1.79 -18.48 3.18
N GLY A 166 1.83 -18.47 4.51
CA GLY A 166 2.52 -17.44 5.27
C GLY A 166 1.64 -16.21 5.57
N ASN A 167 2.24 -15.21 6.18
CA ASN A 167 1.51 -14.03 6.64
C ASN A 167 1.14 -13.08 5.49
N HIS A 168 1.94 -13.06 4.41
CA HIS A 168 1.77 -12.10 3.33
C HIS A 168 1.43 -12.82 2.02
N PHE A 169 0.21 -12.61 1.56
CA PHE A 169 -0.35 -13.26 0.37
C PHE A 169 -0.41 -12.34 -0.86
N THR A 170 -0.21 -11.04 -0.70
CA THR A 170 -0.26 -10.08 -1.80
C THR A 170 0.89 -10.30 -2.79
N ARG A 171 0.59 -10.11 -4.06
CA ARG A 171 1.52 -10.26 -5.19
C ARG A 171 1.23 -9.12 -6.14
N THR A 172 2.00 -8.05 -6.08
CA THR A 172 1.82 -6.91 -6.99
C THR A 172 2.67 -7.12 -8.24
N LEU A 173 2.13 -6.70 -9.38
CA LEU A 173 2.79 -6.73 -10.67
C LEU A 173 3.06 -5.33 -11.18
N MET A 174 4.20 -5.13 -11.82
CA MET A 174 4.51 -3.91 -12.55
C MET A 174 5.47 -4.22 -13.70
N PHE A 175 5.30 -3.57 -14.84
CA PHE A 175 6.34 -3.54 -15.87
C PHE A 175 7.37 -2.46 -15.54
N ALA A 176 8.63 -2.86 -15.46
CA ALA A 176 9.74 -1.94 -15.33
C ALA A 176 9.93 -1.14 -16.65
N PRO A 177 10.62 0.02 -16.62
CA PRO A 177 10.87 0.82 -17.83
C PRO A 177 11.58 0.06 -18.96
N ASP A 178 12.35 -0.96 -18.63
CA ASP A 178 13.04 -1.83 -19.59
C ASP A 178 12.16 -2.97 -20.17
N GLY A 179 10.88 -3.03 -19.79
CA GLY A 179 9.90 -4.00 -20.26
C GLY A 179 9.88 -5.32 -19.49
N ARG A 180 10.73 -5.50 -18.48
CA ARG A 180 10.70 -6.70 -17.62
C ARG A 180 9.53 -6.63 -16.64
N LEU A 181 8.99 -7.80 -16.29
CA LEU A 181 7.90 -7.94 -15.33
C LEU A 181 8.46 -8.09 -13.92
N LEU A 182 8.11 -7.17 -13.03
CA LEU A 182 8.39 -7.23 -11.60
C LEU A 182 7.21 -7.84 -10.85
N THR A 183 7.51 -8.68 -9.86
CA THR A 183 6.52 -9.33 -9.00
C THR A 183 6.96 -9.24 -7.54
N SER A 184 6.20 -8.56 -6.70
CA SER A 184 6.49 -8.53 -5.27
C SER A 184 5.99 -9.79 -4.56
N VAL A 185 6.76 -10.31 -3.61
CA VAL A 185 6.43 -11.51 -2.83
C VAL A 185 6.81 -11.29 -1.37
N GLY A 186 5.83 -11.09 -0.51
CA GLY A 186 6.07 -10.87 0.90
C GLY A 186 6.55 -12.11 1.66
N SER A 187 7.02 -11.91 2.89
CA SER A 187 7.56 -12.95 3.76
C SER A 187 6.52 -13.95 4.25
N THR A 188 6.98 -15.12 4.70
CA THR A 188 6.10 -16.13 5.33
C THR A 188 5.72 -15.76 6.76
N CYS A 189 6.52 -14.96 7.43
CA CYS A 189 6.41 -14.69 8.86
C CYS A 189 6.55 -13.20 9.17
N ASN A 190 6.35 -12.86 10.43
CA ASN A 190 6.55 -11.49 10.91
C ASN A 190 8.04 -11.07 10.86
N ALA A 191 8.92 -11.94 11.37
CA ALA A 191 10.37 -11.78 11.27
C ALA A 191 11.01 -13.17 11.35
N CYS A 192 11.65 -13.63 10.28
CA CYS A 192 12.39 -14.90 10.21
C CYS A 192 13.31 -14.91 8.98
N GLU A 193 14.25 -15.82 8.97
CA GLU A 193 15.00 -16.16 7.76
C GLU A 193 14.12 -16.99 6.84
N GLU A 194 13.96 -16.56 5.59
CA GLU A 194 13.16 -17.28 4.60
C GLU A 194 13.93 -18.47 4.02
N SER A 195 13.22 -19.57 3.88
CA SER A 195 13.77 -20.78 3.23
C SER A 195 13.55 -20.80 1.72
N ASP A 196 12.58 -20.06 1.21
CA ASP A 196 12.28 -19.92 -0.21
C ASP A 196 12.82 -18.56 -0.70
N TRP A 197 13.76 -18.60 -1.62
CA TRP A 197 14.45 -17.43 -2.17
C TRP A 197 13.51 -16.41 -2.83
N ARG A 198 12.29 -16.82 -3.17
CA ARG A 198 11.27 -15.94 -3.77
C ARG A 198 10.55 -15.09 -2.74
N ARG A 199 10.70 -15.37 -1.45
CA ARG A 199 10.03 -14.66 -0.35
C ARG A 199 10.82 -13.44 0.10
N ALA A 200 10.11 -12.48 0.70
CA ALA A 200 10.69 -11.22 1.19
C ALA A 200 11.51 -10.52 0.09
N ALA A 201 10.97 -10.49 -1.12
CA ALA A 201 11.68 -10.09 -2.32
C ALA A 201 10.75 -9.48 -3.38
N VAL A 202 11.34 -8.70 -4.26
CA VAL A 202 10.79 -8.39 -5.57
C VAL A 202 11.51 -9.27 -6.59
N LEU A 203 10.75 -10.02 -7.36
CA LEU A 203 11.25 -10.87 -8.43
C LEU A 203 11.17 -10.13 -9.76
N VAL A 204 12.00 -10.54 -10.72
CA VAL A 204 11.96 -10.06 -12.10
C VAL A 204 11.96 -11.24 -13.06
N SER A 205 11.17 -11.13 -14.13
CA SER A 205 11.15 -12.07 -15.25
C SER A 205 11.02 -11.32 -16.58
N ASN A 206 11.22 -12.02 -17.69
CA ASN A 206 10.79 -11.53 -18.99
C ASN A 206 9.25 -11.48 -19.06
N GLU A 207 8.70 -10.81 -20.06
CA GLU A 207 7.24 -10.70 -20.29
C GLU A 207 6.55 -12.05 -20.48
N ASP A 208 7.28 -13.09 -20.88
CA ASP A 208 6.77 -14.46 -21.03
C ASP A 208 7.00 -15.35 -19.76
N GLY A 209 7.40 -14.71 -18.64
CA GLY A 209 7.63 -15.38 -17.36
C GLY A 209 8.92 -16.16 -17.24
N LYS A 210 9.78 -16.13 -18.27
CA LYS A 210 11.09 -16.80 -18.23
C LYS A 210 12.14 -15.98 -17.52
N ASP A 211 13.29 -16.62 -17.20
CA ASP A 211 14.44 -16.01 -16.53
C ASP A 211 14.06 -15.39 -15.18
N LEU A 212 13.14 -16.04 -14.46
CA LEU A 212 12.70 -15.59 -13.13
C LEU A 212 13.86 -15.60 -12.14
N LYS A 213 14.15 -14.43 -11.56
CA LYS A 213 15.20 -14.25 -10.54
C LYS A 213 14.81 -13.18 -9.52
N VAL A 214 15.60 -13.05 -8.46
CA VAL A 214 15.46 -11.95 -7.53
C VAL A 214 15.92 -10.65 -8.19
N PHE A 215 15.11 -9.61 -8.10
CA PHE A 215 15.47 -8.23 -8.43
C PHE A 215 16.01 -7.49 -7.19
N ALA A 216 15.27 -7.59 -6.07
CA ALA A 216 15.64 -7.01 -4.78
C ALA A 216 15.15 -7.93 -3.66
N LYS A 217 15.87 -7.98 -2.55
CA LYS A 217 15.57 -8.84 -1.40
C LYS A 217 15.70 -8.10 -0.07
N GLY A 218 15.38 -8.79 1.04
CA GLY A 218 15.39 -8.18 2.35
C GLY A 218 14.25 -7.19 2.54
N LEU A 219 13.13 -7.43 1.86
CA LEU A 219 11.90 -6.64 1.88
C LEU A 219 10.79 -7.51 2.49
N ARG A 220 10.40 -7.22 3.74
CA ARG A 220 9.41 -8.05 4.46
C ARG A 220 8.10 -8.18 3.70
N ASN A 221 7.54 -7.06 3.27
CA ASN A 221 6.28 -7.01 2.54
C ASN A 221 6.19 -5.73 1.69
N ALA A 222 6.99 -5.67 0.63
CA ALA A 222 6.91 -4.61 -0.37
C ALA A 222 5.63 -4.82 -1.20
N VAL A 223 4.53 -4.12 -0.84
CA VAL A 223 3.22 -4.44 -1.39
C VAL A 223 2.98 -3.77 -2.74
N PHE A 224 3.26 -2.49 -2.87
CA PHE A 224 3.05 -1.75 -4.12
C PHE A 224 4.34 -1.15 -4.65
N MET A 225 4.39 -0.97 -5.96
CA MET A 225 5.51 -0.39 -6.69
C MET A 225 5.02 0.64 -7.70
N ALA A 226 5.80 1.70 -7.90
CA ALA A 226 5.57 2.68 -8.94
C ALA A 226 6.89 3.13 -9.57
N THR A 227 6.89 3.43 -10.87
CA THR A 227 8.04 4.03 -11.54
C THR A 227 7.98 5.54 -11.39
N HIS A 228 9.07 6.14 -10.92
CA HIS A 228 9.24 7.59 -10.97
C HIS A 228 9.48 8.02 -12.41
N PHE A 229 8.55 8.78 -12.97
CA PHE A 229 8.49 9.00 -14.42
C PHE A 229 9.60 9.89 -14.99
N VAL A 230 10.35 10.64 -14.15
CA VAL A 230 11.50 11.43 -14.59
C VAL A 230 12.80 10.62 -14.48
N THR A 231 13.04 9.96 -13.33
CA THR A 231 14.31 9.24 -13.09
C THR A 231 14.28 7.80 -13.60
N GLY A 232 13.09 7.22 -13.82
CA GLY A 232 12.92 5.83 -14.16
C GLY A 232 13.16 4.87 -12.99
N GLU A 233 13.41 5.37 -11.80
CA GLU A 233 13.60 4.57 -10.61
C GLU A 233 12.28 3.90 -10.16
N ILE A 234 12.41 2.72 -9.60
CA ILE A 234 11.28 1.95 -9.07
C ILE A 234 11.19 2.18 -7.57
N TRP A 235 10.08 2.74 -7.14
CA TRP A 235 9.78 2.98 -5.74
C TRP A 235 8.79 1.96 -5.22
N ALA A 236 8.96 1.54 -3.97
CA ALA A 236 8.08 0.56 -3.34
C ALA A 236 7.71 0.99 -1.92
N THR A 237 6.47 0.71 -1.53
CA THR A 237 6.03 0.75 -0.13
C THR A 237 6.40 -0.54 0.56
N GLU A 238 6.87 -0.46 1.80
CA GLU A 238 7.30 -1.58 2.63
C GLU A 238 6.65 -1.51 4.01
N MET A 239 6.11 -2.63 4.48
CA MET A 239 5.55 -2.73 5.81
C MET A 239 6.56 -3.29 6.79
N GLY A 240 6.88 -2.54 7.84
CA GLY A 240 7.71 -2.96 8.96
C GLY A 240 7.13 -4.16 9.72
N ARG A 241 7.96 -4.83 10.52
CA ARG A 241 7.49 -5.95 11.35
C ARG A 241 6.61 -5.48 12.51
N ASP A 242 5.75 -6.38 12.97
CA ASP A 242 4.92 -6.16 14.15
C ASP A 242 5.68 -6.42 15.45
N PHE A 243 5.12 -5.97 16.58
CA PHE A 243 5.50 -6.33 17.94
C PHE A 243 6.83 -5.75 18.46
N LEU A 244 7.16 -4.54 18.01
CA LEU A 244 8.23 -3.71 18.64
C LEU A 244 7.67 -2.47 19.35
N GLY A 245 6.36 -2.45 19.63
CA GLY A 245 5.63 -1.32 20.21
C GLY A 245 4.96 -0.46 19.14
N ASP A 246 4.44 0.71 19.54
CA ASP A 246 3.66 1.57 18.65
C ASP A 246 4.50 2.33 17.61
N ASP A 247 5.74 2.65 17.95
CA ASP A 247 6.54 3.62 17.21
C ASP A 247 7.69 2.96 16.42
N LEU A 248 7.85 1.62 16.53
CA LEU A 248 8.90 0.86 15.86
C LEU A 248 8.39 -0.47 15.29
N PRO A 249 9.02 -0.92 14.20
CA PRO A 249 9.87 -0.15 13.30
C PRO A 249 9.03 0.81 12.47
N PRO A 250 9.62 1.80 11.79
CA PRO A 250 8.91 2.56 10.78
C PRO A 250 8.45 1.62 9.67
N ASP A 251 7.33 1.96 9.01
CA ASP A 251 7.10 1.51 7.65
C ASP A 251 8.00 2.32 6.70
N GLU A 252 8.15 1.91 5.44
CA GLU A 252 9.18 2.48 4.59
C GLU A 252 8.69 2.74 3.16
N ILE A 253 9.34 3.71 2.52
CA ILE A 253 9.43 3.80 1.06
C ILE A 253 10.86 3.50 0.68
N ASN A 254 11.04 2.58 -0.25
CA ASN A 254 12.32 2.16 -0.77
C ASN A 254 12.45 2.45 -2.27
N ILE A 255 13.62 2.94 -2.70
CA ILE A 255 13.99 2.99 -4.12
C ILE A 255 14.70 1.69 -4.44
N LEU A 256 14.05 0.84 -5.24
CA LEU A 256 14.53 -0.51 -5.53
C LEU A 256 15.68 -0.49 -6.53
N LYS A 257 16.76 -1.18 -6.19
CA LYS A 257 17.94 -1.40 -7.04
C LYS A 257 18.06 -2.88 -7.39
N GLU A 258 18.39 -3.18 -8.63
CA GLU A 258 18.69 -4.56 -9.04
C GLU A 258 19.84 -5.11 -8.20
N ASP A 259 19.72 -6.35 -7.72
CA ASP A 259 20.58 -7.03 -6.76
C ASP A 259 20.66 -6.34 -5.37
N GLY A 260 19.76 -5.39 -5.07
CA GLY A 260 19.70 -4.70 -3.78
C GLY A 260 19.24 -5.59 -2.64
N ASP A 261 19.82 -5.36 -1.43
CA ASP A 261 19.43 -6.00 -0.19
C ASP A 261 19.05 -4.92 0.84
N TYR A 262 17.80 -4.97 1.35
CA TYR A 262 17.20 -3.97 2.24
C TYR A 262 17.21 -4.39 3.72
N GLY A 263 17.82 -5.53 4.02
CA GLY A 263 18.23 -5.90 5.37
C GLY A 263 17.24 -6.71 6.21
N TRP A 264 15.95 -6.78 5.85
CA TRP A 264 15.03 -7.64 6.60
C TRP A 264 15.47 -9.13 6.52
N PRO A 265 15.43 -9.91 7.63
CA PRO A 265 14.86 -9.61 8.94
C PRO A 265 15.84 -8.94 9.94
N TYR A 266 17.05 -8.63 9.55
CA TYR A 266 18.13 -8.19 10.44
C TYR A 266 18.10 -6.70 10.75
N CYS A 267 17.63 -5.90 9.79
CA CYS A 267 17.65 -4.45 9.85
C CYS A 267 16.35 -3.85 9.31
N TYR A 268 16.08 -2.60 9.70
CA TYR A 268 14.94 -1.80 9.22
C TYR A 268 15.30 -0.31 9.19
N GLY A 269 14.48 0.48 8.48
CA GLY A 269 14.59 1.93 8.43
C GLY A 269 15.95 2.41 7.95
N LYS A 270 16.52 3.37 8.64
CA LYS A 270 17.87 3.90 8.37
C LYS A 270 18.96 2.97 8.91
N ASN A 271 18.92 1.70 8.54
CA ASN A 271 19.88 0.68 8.95
C ASN A 271 19.95 0.47 10.49
N VAL A 272 18.80 0.47 11.14
CA VAL A 272 18.68 0.12 12.55
C VAL A 272 18.64 -1.41 12.70
N SER A 273 19.51 -1.96 13.56
CA SER A 273 19.54 -3.41 13.83
C SER A 273 18.29 -3.86 14.59
N ASP A 274 17.64 -4.91 14.08
CA ASP A 274 16.56 -5.57 14.81
C ASP A 274 17.10 -6.29 16.04
N THR A 275 16.53 -6.01 17.20
CA THR A 275 17.00 -6.54 18.50
C THR A 275 16.91 -8.07 18.60
N ALA A 276 15.99 -8.70 17.85
CA ALA A 276 15.87 -10.16 17.79
C ALA A 276 17.02 -10.82 17.01
N TYR A 277 17.72 -10.06 16.16
CA TYR A 277 18.77 -10.54 15.27
C TYR A 277 20.11 -9.83 15.46
N ALA A 278 20.23 -8.96 16.47
CA ALA A 278 21.40 -8.08 16.71
C ALA A 278 22.76 -8.81 16.83
N GLN A 279 22.77 -10.13 16.94
CA GLN A 279 24.01 -10.91 17.04
C GLN A 279 24.60 -11.30 15.66
N ASN A 280 23.89 -11.08 14.56
CA ASN A 280 24.24 -11.73 13.29
C ASN A 280 24.97 -10.84 12.27
N SER A 281 24.79 -9.52 12.28
CA SER A 281 25.59 -8.62 11.41
C SER A 281 25.28 -7.14 11.68
N GLY A 282 26.27 -6.28 11.42
CA GLY A 282 26.00 -4.83 11.33
C GLY A 282 25.13 -4.51 10.10
N CYS A 283 24.34 -3.44 10.17
CA CYS A 283 23.43 -3.03 9.09
C CYS A 283 24.11 -2.22 7.97
N ASP A 284 25.39 -1.95 8.07
CA ASP A 284 26.13 -1.06 7.16
C ASP A 284 26.16 -1.53 5.69
N ASN A 285 25.91 -2.82 5.46
CA ASN A 285 25.94 -3.41 4.11
C ASN A 285 24.58 -3.43 3.42
N PHE A 286 23.52 -3.05 4.12
CA PHE A 286 22.18 -3.02 3.55
C PHE A 286 21.83 -1.63 3.02
N ILE A 287 20.89 -1.59 2.08
CA ILE A 287 20.35 -0.34 1.55
C ILE A 287 19.35 0.19 2.57
N PRO A 288 19.56 1.39 3.14
CA PRO A 288 18.60 1.97 4.07
C PRO A 288 17.31 2.39 3.35
N SER A 289 16.23 2.50 4.08
CA SER A 289 14.98 3.08 3.58
C SER A 289 15.23 4.44 2.93
N HIS A 290 14.49 4.76 1.86
CA HIS A 290 14.52 6.09 1.29
C HIS A 290 13.74 7.08 2.16
N ILE A 291 12.54 6.71 2.60
CA ILE A 291 11.70 7.47 3.52
C ILE A 291 11.23 6.55 4.64
N ASP A 292 11.46 6.93 5.89
CA ASP A 292 10.82 6.29 7.04
C ASP A 292 9.41 6.87 7.19
N LEU A 293 8.42 5.99 7.22
CA LEU A 293 7.02 6.33 7.40
C LEU A 293 6.58 6.10 8.84
N GLN A 294 5.42 6.63 9.21
CA GLN A 294 4.83 6.33 10.51
C GLN A 294 4.68 4.82 10.71
N ALA A 295 5.20 4.32 11.82
CA ALA A 295 5.14 2.89 12.15
C ALA A 295 3.70 2.36 12.13
N HIS A 296 3.53 1.19 11.55
CA HIS A 296 2.25 0.47 11.45
C HIS A 296 1.14 1.19 10.68
N SER A 297 1.48 2.17 9.85
CA SER A 297 0.50 2.84 8.98
C SER A 297 -0.01 1.94 7.86
N ALA A 298 0.69 0.84 7.61
CA ALA A 298 0.44 -0.14 6.55
C ALA A 298 0.34 0.53 5.16
N PRO A 299 1.43 1.11 4.65
CA PRO A 299 1.44 1.78 3.35
C PRO A 299 1.22 0.77 2.25
N LEU A 300 0.32 1.09 1.32
CA LEU A 300 -0.04 0.27 0.18
C LEU A 300 0.23 1.01 -1.13
N GLY A 301 -0.81 1.42 -1.85
CA GLY A 301 -0.69 2.09 -3.13
C GLY A 301 0.15 3.37 -3.04
N LEU A 302 1.02 3.57 -4.02
CA LEU A 302 1.79 4.79 -4.19
C LEU A 302 1.70 5.26 -5.63
N ALA A 303 1.60 6.57 -5.83
CA ALA A 303 1.54 7.17 -7.16
C ALA A 303 2.19 8.53 -7.18
N PHE A 304 2.94 8.82 -8.23
CA PHE A 304 3.46 10.16 -8.49
C PHE A 304 2.44 10.98 -9.27
N ILE A 305 2.34 12.26 -8.94
CA ILE A 305 1.54 13.21 -9.71
C ILE A 305 2.38 13.69 -10.89
N PRO A 306 1.94 13.48 -12.14
CA PRO A 306 2.69 13.91 -13.31
C PRO A 306 2.69 15.44 -13.46
N GLU A 307 3.66 15.96 -14.17
CA GLU A 307 3.56 17.29 -14.77
C GLU A 307 2.34 17.29 -15.71
N ASP A 308 1.43 18.18 -15.47
CA ASP A 308 0.14 18.27 -16.17
C ASP A 308 -0.11 19.72 -16.64
N PRO A 309 0.66 20.18 -17.63
CA PRO A 309 0.50 21.55 -18.13
C PRO A 309 -0.90 21.70 -18.71
N SER A 310 -1.63 22.72 -18.25
CA SER A 310 -2.98 23.01 -18.71
C SER A 310 -3.04 23.02 -20.22
N THR A 311 -3.79 22.09 -20.80
CA THR A 311 -4.07 22.12 -22.24
C THR A 311 -4.95 23.32 -22.53
N SER A 312 -4.83 23.90 -23.73
CA SER A 312 -5.63 25.01 -24.23
C SER A 312 -7.15 24.74 -24.28
N SER A 313 -7.59 23.61 -23.77
CA SER A 313 -8.98 23.13 -23.76
C SER A 313 -9.78 23.54 -22.54
N GLY A 314 -9.18 24.21 -21.54
CA GLY A 314 -9.88 24.60 -20.29
C GLY A 314 -10.29 23.44 -19.40
N GLN A 315 -9.70 22.25 -19.58
CA GLN A 315 -9.85 21.12 -18.67
C GLN A 315 -9.05 21.38 -17.39
N ALA A 316 -9.55 20.88 -16.27
CA ALA A 316 -8.80 20.86 -15.03
C ALA A 316 -7.48 20.12 -15.21
N ALA A 317 -6.45 20.59 -14.54
CA ALA A 317 -5.11 19.99 -14.54
C ALA A 317 -4.63 19.91 -13.09
N TRP A 318 -3.69 19.02 -12.82
CA TRP A 318 -3.03 19.00 -11.52
C TRP A 318 -2.33 20.35 -11.29
N PRO A 319 -2.57 21.04 -10.17
CA PRO A 319 -1.88 22.28 -9.85
C PRO A 319 -0.36 22.05 -9.76
N GLU A 320 0.43 23.02 -10.23
CA GLU A 320 1.89 22.93 -10.30
C GLU A 320 2.54 22.55 -8.96
N GLU A 321 1.98 23.01 -7.84
CA GLU A 321 2.45 22.67 -6.49
C GLU A 321 2.32 21.18 -6.10
N TYR A 322 1.59 20.39 -6.90
CA TYR A 322 1.44 18.95 -6.72
C TYR A 322 2.32 18.14 -7.68
N TRP A 323 2.88 18.75 -8.72
CA TRP A 323 3.68 18.00 -9.71
C TRP A 323 4.87 17.31 -9.05
N TYR A 324 5.17 16.10 -9.49
CA TYR A 324 6.21 15.20 -8.99
C TYR A 324 6.01 14.69 -7.57
N ASN A 325 5.03 15.22 -6.84
CA ASN A 325 4.78 14.76 -5.47
C ASN A 325 4.32 13.29 -5.46
N LEU A 326 4.63 12.62 -4.38
CA LEU A 326 4.25 11.23 -4.14
C LEU A 326 3.02 11.18 -3.23
N LEU A 327 1.98 10.47 -3.65
CA LEU A 327 0.83 10.10 -2.84
C LEU A 327 0.99 8.66 -2.36
N VAL A 328 0.68 8.39 -1.10
CA VAL A 328 0.74 7.05 -0.51
C VAL A 328 -0.55 6.77 0.26
N ALA A 329 -1.18 5.64 -0.05
CA ALA A 329 -2.34 5.15 0.70
C ALA A 329 -1.87 4.45 1.98
N TYR A 330 -2.25 4.98 3.13
CA TYR A 330 -2.06 4.34 4.43
C TYR A 330 -3.33 3.55 4.77
N HIS A 331 -3.24 2.23 4.60
CA HIS A 331 -4.37 1.32 4.82
C HIS A 331 -4.86 1.30 6.27
N GLY A 332 -3.97 1.61 7.20
CA GLY A 332 -4.27 1.75 8.62
C GLY A 332 -3.84 0.57 9.48
N SER A 333 -3.51 0.90 10.72
CA SER A 333 -2.93 -0.01 11.69
C SER A 333 -3.93 -1.06 12.20
N TRP A 334 -3.40 -2.18 12.69
CA TRP A 334 -4.16 -3.20 13.41
C TRP A 334 -3.59 -3.48 14.82
N ASN A 335 -2.33 -3.14 15.05
CA ASN A 335 -1.54 -3.53 16.23
C ASN A 335 -0.94 -2.34 17.00
N ARG A 336 -1.60 -1.18 16.98
CA ARG A 336 -1.22 0.00 17.78
C ARG A 336 -2.19 0.20 18.94
N SER A 337 -1.72 0.91 19.99
CA SER A 337 -2.56 1.35 21.09
C SER A 337 -3.58 2.41 20.65
N GLU A 338 -3.19 3.27 19.70
CA GLU A 338 -4.06 4.24 19.04
C GLU A 338 -4.01 3.99 17.54
N PRO A 339 -5.19 3.90 16.86
CA PRO A 339 -5.25 3.69 15.43
C PRO A 339 -4.50 4.78 14.66
N THR A 340 -3.78 4.40 13.61
CA THR A 340 -3.09 5.34 12.71
C THR A 340 -3.20 4.89 11.27
N GLY A 341 -2.91 5.79 10.33
CA GLY A 341 -3.13 5.55 8.91
C GLY A 341 -4.56 5.90 8.51
N TYR A 342 -5.24 5.06 7.72
CA TYR A 342 -6.59 5.29 7.21
C TYR A 342 -6.72 6.62 6.47
N LYS A 343 -5.77 6.92 5.59
CA LYS A 343 -5.65 8.20 4.88
C LYS A 343 -4.76 8.08 3.65
N VAL A 344 -4.80 9.07 2.81
CA VAL A 344 -3.79 9.28 1.76
C VAL A 344 -2.87 10.40 2.20
N VAL A 345 -1.57 10.16 2.13
CA VAL A 345 -0.51 11.09 2.54
C VAL A 345 0.23 11.58 1.30
N ARG A 346 0.54 12.87 1.26
CA ARG A 346 1.35 13.54 0.24
C ARG A 346 2.75 13.77 0.76
N PHE A 347 3.75 13.37 -0.01
CA PHE A 347 5.15 13.76 0.18
C PHE A 347 5.54 14.75 -0.91
N LYS A 348 5.99 15.93 -0.51
CA LYS A 348 6.47 16.96 -1.44
C LYS A 348 7.84 16.57 -1.96
N LEU A 349 7.92 16.29 -3.24
CA LEU A 349 9.13 15.92 -3.95
C LEU A 349 9.36 16.87 -5.10
N ASP A 350 10.65 17.07 -5.44
CA ASP A 350 11.04 17.69 -6.70
C ASP A 350 10.99 16.69 -7.87
N ALA A 351 11.29 17.17 -9.07
CA ALA A 351 11.29 16.36 -10.28
C ALA A 351 12.32 15.20 -10.28
N HIS A 352 13.21 15.14 -9.32
CA HIS A 352 14.23 14.09 -9.19
C HIS A 352 13.96 13.14 -8.01
N GLY A 353 12.80 13.31 -7.32
CA GLY A 353 12.44 12.49 -6.18
C GLY A 353 13.11 12.91 -4.86
N ASN A 354 13.77 14.07 -4.83
CA ASN A 354 14.24 14.65 -3.57
C ASN A 354 13.08 15.33 -2.85
N TYR A 355 12.96 15.10 -1.56
CA TYR A 355 11.87 15.76 -0.85
C TYR A 355 12.17 17.19 -0.44
N GLU A 356 11.13 17.99 -0.52
CA GLU A 356 11.09 19.36 -0.08
C GLU A 356 10.58 19.42 1.36
N GLY A 357 11.46 19.73 2.28
CA GLY A 357 11.12 19.87 3.70
C GLY A 357 11.40 18.62 4.52
N MET A 358 12.26 18.81 5.51
CA MET A 358 12.55 17.84 6.54
C MET A 358 12.11 18.42 7.88
N ASP A 359 11.68 17.56 8.80
CA ASP A 359 11.48 17.98 10.18
C ASP A 359 12.83 18.24 10.89
N SER A 360 12.75 18.61 12.17
CA SER A 360 13.93 18.84 13.01
C SER A 360 14.81 17.59 13.21
N THR A 361 14.33 16.40 12.81
CA THR A 361 15.06 15.12 12.88
C THR A 361 15.67 14.73 11.53
N GLY A 362 15.39 15.48 10.46
CA GLY A 362 15.83 15.18 9.11
C GLY A 362 14.95 14.15 8.40
N SER A 363 13.75 13.90 8.91
CA SER A 363 12.78 13.00 8.31
C SER A 363 11.79 13.76 7.42
N PRO A 364 11.43 13.22 6.23
CA PRO A 364 10.39 13.78 5.40
C PRO A 364 9.06 13.74 6.12
N GLN A 365 8.36 14.87 6.13
CA GLN A 365 7.01 14.94 6.69
C GLN A 365 5.99 14.73 5.57
N GLY A 366 5.21 13.66 5.70
CA GLY A 366 4.02 13.46 4.89
C GLY A 366 2.89 14.37 5.39
N GLU A 367 2.22 15.05 4.47
CA GLU A 367 1.01 15.83 4.75
C GLU A 367 -0.23 15.00 4.47
N ASP A 368 -1.26 15.11 5.31
CA ASP A 368 -2.54 14.47 5.03
C ASP A 368 -3.15 15.09 3.76
N PHE A 369 -3.32 14.27 2.72
CA PHE A 369 -3.94 14.69 1.47
C PHE A 369 -5.45 14.39 1.48
N ILE A 370 -5.83 13.17 1.88
CA ILE A 370 -7.24 12.82 2.14
C ILE A 370 -7.29 12.06 3.45
N SER A 371 -8.17 12.50 4.36
CA SER A 371 -8.41 11.86 5.65
C SER A 371 -9.90 11.68 5.90
N GLY A 372 -10.27 10.99 7.01
CA GLY A 372 -11.66 10.79 7.41
C GLY A 372 -12.17 9.37 7.26
N TRP A 373 -11.34 8.41 6.83
CA TRP A 373 -11.68 6.99 6.87
C TRP A 373 -11.64 6.37 8.27
N LEU A 374 -11.21 7.13 9.27
CA LEU A 374 -11.21 6.74 10.67
C LEU A 374 -12.05 7.73 11.47
N ASP A 375 -13.04 7.22 12.22
CA ASP A 375 -13.88 7.99 13.13
C ASP A 375 -13.74 7.41 14.55
N GLY A 376 -12.95 8.11 15.39
CA GLY A 376 -12.51 7.57 16.67
C GLY A 376 -11.72 6.28 16.47
N ASP A 377 -12.21 5.17 17.01
CA ASP A 377 -11.61 3.84 16.88
C ASP A 377 -12.28 2.99 15.78
N ARG A 378 -13.18 3.57 14.98
CA ARG A 378 -13.90 2.86 13.94
C ARG A 378 -13.36 3.21 12.56
N ALA A 379 -12.84 2.22 11.85
CA ALA A 379 -12.50 2.37 10.44
C ALA A 379 -13.78 2.35 9.59
N LEU A 380 -14.04 3.45 8.91
CA LEU A 380 -15.14 3.59 7.94
C LEU A 380 -14.75 3.00 6.60
N GLY A 381 -13.48 3.15 6.20
CA GLY A 381 -12.89 2.59 5.01
C GLY A 381 -11.39 2.35 5.20
N ARG A 382 -10.76 1.77 4.19
CA ARG A 382 -9.31 1.49 4.15
C ARG A 382 -8.80 1.69 2.73
N PRO A 383 -8.15 2.83 2.42
CA PRO A 383 -7.61 3.08 1.08
C PRO A 383 -6.50 2.09 0.75
N VAL A 384 -6.49 1.59 -0.49
CA VAL A 384 -5.55 0.56 -0.95
C VAL A 384 -4.70 1.04 -2.10
N ASP A 385 -5.24 1.18 -3.29
CA ASP A 385 -4.51 1.55 -4.51
C ASP A 385 -4.81 2.99 -4.92
N ILE A 386 -3.86 3.62 -5.57
CA ILE A 386 -3.99 4.98 -6.10
C ILE A 386 -3.61 4.97 -7.57
N LEU A 387 -4.52 5.38 -8.43
CA LEU A 387 -4.25 5.63 -9.85
C LEU A 387 -4.41 7.11 -10.17
N VAL A 388 -3.31 7.80 -10.44
CA VAL A 388 -3.30 9.19 -10.90
C VAL A 388 -3.35 9.24 -12.42
N GLN A 389 -4.19 10.11 -12.96
CA GLN A 389 -4.28 10.36 -14.39
C GLN A 389 -4.08 11.85 -14.72
N PRO A 390 -3.59 12.18 -15.92
CA PRO A 390 -3.61 13.55 -16.43
C PRO A 390 -5.04 14.13 -16.43
N GLY A 391 -5.15 15.44 -16.36
CA GLY A 391 -6.46 16.11 -16.31
C GLY A 391 -7.02 16.22 -14.89
N GLY A 392 -6.16 16.15 -13.87
CA GLY A 392 -6.54 16.37 -12.47
C GLY A 392 -7.45 15.27 -11.90
N VAL A 393 -7.30 14.04 -12.35
CA VAL A 393 -8.14 12.91 -11.93
C VAL A 393 -7.32 11.86 -11.20
N MET A 394 -7.88 11.34 -10.11
CA MET A 394 -7.31 10.22 -9.36
C MET A 394 -8.41 9.24 -8.93
N TYR A 395 -8.06 7.96 -8.89
CA TYR A 395 -8.92 6.91 -8.36
C TYR A 395 -8.26 6.26 -7.15
N ILE A 396 -9.08 5.90 -6.15
CA ILE A 396 -8.63 5.22 -4.93
C ILE A 396 -9.54 4.03 -4.69
N SER A 397 -9.00 2.84 -4.56
CA SER A 397 -9.77 1.67 -4.13
C SER A 397 -9.81 1.57 -2.61
N ASP A 398 -10.90 1.00 -2.10
CA ASP A 398 -11.13 0.77 -0.67
C ASP A 398 -11.66 -0.65 -0.48
N ASP A 399 -10.88 -1.52 0.12
CA ASP A 399 -11.22 -2.94 0.26
C ASP A 399 -12.21 -3.20 1.40
N LYS A 400 -12.31 -2.29 2.37
CA LYS A 400 -13.26 -2.37 3.48
C LYS A 400 -14.62 -1.83 3.07
N ALA A 401 -14.67 -0.63 2.50
CA ALA A 401 -15.92 -0.04 2.04
C ALA A 401 -16.46 -0.69 0.73
N GLY A 402 -15.61 -1.42 0.01
CA GLY A 402 -15.99 -2.07 -1.24
C GLY A 402 -16.30 -1.09 -2.37
N VAL A 403 -15.58 0.03 -2.40
CA VAL A 403 -15.81 1.11 -3.37
C VAL A 403 -14.53 1.54 -4.08
N ILE A 404 -14.69 2.23 -5.18
CA ILE A 404 -13.64 3.03 -5.81
C ILE A 404 -14.10 4.47 -5.77
N TYR A 405 -13.26 5.32 -5.19
CA TYR A 405 -13.45 6.76 -5.22
C TYR A 405 -12.83 7.37 -6.47
N LYS A 406 -13.44 8.47 -6.94
CA LYS A 406 -12.89 9.35 -7.96
C LYS A 406 -12.67 10.72 -7.34
N VAL A 407 -11.45 11.20 -7.36
CA VAL A 407 -11.03 12.53 -6.93
C VAL A 407 -10.78 13.37 -8.18
N MET A 408 -11.21 14.62 -8.15
CA MET A 408 -11.04 15.57 -9.26
C MET A 408 -10.57 16.92 -8.75
N VAL A 409 -9.73 17.56 -9.53
CA VAL A 409 -9.36 18.97 -9.40
C VAL A 409 -10.44 19.84 -10.06
N HIS A 410 -10.68 21.05 -9.52
CA HIS A 410 -11.66 22.02 -10.03
C HIS A 410 -11.00 23.31 -10.50
#